data_9ddd8eb395c34ed5ed4c0be5e36f2001
#
_entry.id   9ddd8eb395c34ed5ed4c0be5e36f2001
#
_cell.length_a   1.000
_cell.length_b   1.000
_cell.length_c   1.000
_cell.angle_alpha   90.00
_cell.angle_beta   90.00
_cell.angle_gamma   90.00
#
_symmetry.space_group_name_H-M   'P 1'
#
loop_
_entity.id
_entity.type
_entity.pdbx_description
1 polymer ?
#
loop_
_entity_poly.entity_id
_entity_poly.type
_entity_poly.pdbx_seq_one_letter_code
_entity_poly.pdbx_strand_id
1 'polypeptide(L)'
;MQVYFHPAQDRHSPKTYFTRGQMRTPQEVPERTERMLAGFEALDLPVQTPQDAGAGPISAVHDLGYLRFLQHAHRRWTAMGEDWGDEVMSNIFVREPNALRGILAEAARYLADGSCPVGEHTWEAAYWSAQTAVAAADALLTGNREAFALCRPPGHHARRDAAGGFCYLNNAAIAAQRLTSRYPRIAILDTD
;
A
#
# COMPACT_ATOMS: atom_id res chain seq x y z
N MET A 1 -11.55 20.43 -7.46
CA MET A 1 -11.07 19.07 -7.16
C MET A 1 -10.74 18.95 -5.68
N GLN A 2 -11.13 17.88 -5.00
CA GLN A 2 -10.72 17.61 -3.61
C GLN A 2 -9.45 16.74 -3.62
N VAL A 3 -8.46 17.10 -2.79
CA VAL A 3 -7.19 16.38 -2.67
C VAL A 3 -7.07 15.80 -1.27
N TYR A 4 -6.69 14.53 -1.17
CA TYR A 4 -6.51 13.82 0.08
C TYR A 4 -5.09 13.28 0.23
N PHE A 5 -4.53 13.41 1.44
CA PHE A 5 -3.25 12.86 1.84
C PHE A 5 -3.17 12.68 3.35
N HIS A 6 -2.52 11.61 3.81
CA HIS A 6 -2.26 11.38 5.23
C HIS A 6 -0.74 11.31 5.50
N PRO A 7 -0.19 12.10 6.47
CA PRO A 7 1.27 12.18 6.69
C PRO A 7 1.95 10.88 7.12
N ALA A 8 1.22 9.93 7.70
CA ALA A 8 1.77 8.62 8.05
C ALA A 8 2.33 7.85 6.84
N GLN A 9 1.92 8.20 5.63
CA GLN A 9 2.44 7.63 4.39
C GLN A 9 3.94 7.91 4.20
N ASP A 10 4.43 9.05 4.68
CA ASP A 10 5.85 9.45 4.54
C ASP A 10 6.79 8.65 5.45
N ARG A 11 6.22 7.93 6.45
CA ARG A 11 7.00 7.04 7.30
C ARG A 11 7.46 5.76 6.61
N HIS A 12 6.86 5.38 5.48
CA HIS A 12 7.32 4.26 4.67
C HIS A 12 8.58 4.67 3.90
N SER A 13 9.74 4.18 4.33
CA SER A 13 11.03 4.50 3.73
C SER A 13 11.93 3.27 3.72
N PRO A 14 11.67 2.32 2.82
CA PRO A 14 12.50 1.12 2.68
C PRO A 14 13.93 1.49 2.29
N LYS A 15 14.90 0.83 2.89
CA LYS A 15 16.34 1.09 2.68
C LYS A 15 16.83 0.54 1.35
N THR A 16 16.38 -0.66 1.01
CA THR A 16 16.82 -1.38 -0.19
C THR A 16 15.69 -2.25 -0.74
N TYR A 17 15.81 -2.63 -2.00
CA TYR A 17 14.98 -3.66 -2.60
C TYR A 17 15.81 -4.55 -3.53
N PHE A 18 15.36 -5.79 -3.74
CA PHE A 18 16.03 -6.74 -4.61
C PHE A 18 15.34 -6.79 -5.98
N THR A 19 16.11 -6.57 -7.05
CA THR A 19 15.62 -6.71 -8.41
C THR A 19 16.73 -7.09 -9.37
N ARG A 20 16.42 -7.94 -10.34
CA ARG A 20 17.37 -8.36 -11.40
C ARG A 20 18.73 -8.82 -10.85
N GLY A 21 18.72 -9.59 -9.75
CA GLY A 21 19.92 -10.11 -9.12
C GLY A 21 20.75 -9.09 -8.33
N GLN A 22 20.24 -7.90 -8.07
CA GLN A 22 20.97 -6.82 -7.37
C GLN A 22 20.11 -6.17 -6.28
N MET A 23 20.78 -5.78 -5.18
CA MET A 23 20.21 -4.86 -4.20
C MET A 23 20.31 -3.43 -4.73
N ARG A 24 19.24 -2.68 -4.64
CA ARG A 24 19.15 -1.28 -5.13
C ARG A 24 18.50 -0.39 -4.10
N THR A 25 18.80 0.91 -4.16
CA THR A 25 18.10 1.95 -3.40
C THR A 25 16.75 2.22 -4.07
N PRO A 26 15.65 2.25 -3.30
CA PRO A 26 14.33 2.58 -3.83
C PRO A 26 14.28 3.98 -4.44
N GLN A 27 13.50 4.12 -5.51
CA GLN A 27 13.12 5.42 -6.08
C GLN A 27 11.70 5.83 -5.62
N GLU A 28 10.98 4.92 -4.98
CA GLU A 28 9.73 5.18 -4.29
C GLU A 28 10.07 5.70 -2.89
N VAL A 29 10.17 7.02 -2.75
CA VAL A 29 10.71 7.76 -1.59
C VAL A 29 9.77 8.88 -1.14
N PRO A 30 9.84 9.33 0.13
CA PRO A 30 8.99 10.40 0.66
C PRO A 30 9.03 11.71 -0.14
N GLU A 31 10.17 12.06 -0.72
CA GLU A 31 10.33 13.27 -1.54
C GLU A 31 9.37 13.35 -2.74
N ARG A 32 8.80 12.23 -3.16
CA ARG A 32 7.76 12.22 -4.21
C ARG A 32 6.48 12.89 -3.72
N THR A 33 6.04 12.59 -2.48
CA THR A 33 4.87 13.24 -1.87
C THR A 33 5.12 14.70 -1.60
N GLU A 34 6.30 15.07 -1.08
CA GLU A 34 6.68 16.45 -0.84
C GLU A 34 6.56 17.31 -2.09
N ARG A 35 7.08 16.82 -3.23
CA ARG A 35 6.98 17.54 -4.50
C ARG A 35 5.56 17.68 -5.01
N MET A 36 4.72 16.65 -4.82
CA MET A 36 3.32 16.72 -5.23
C MET A 36 2.51 17.66 -4.32
N LEU A 37 2.76 17.64 -3.00
CA LEU A 37 2.13 18.55 -2.06
C LEU A 37 2.47 20.01 -2.37
N ALA A 38 3.74 20.30 -2.67
CA ALA A 38 4.15 21.63 -3.13
C ALA A 38 3.45 22.04 -4.44
N GLY A 39 3.20 21.09 -5.36
CA GLY A 39 2.44 21.34 -6.58
C GLY A 39 0.96 21.67 -6.29
N PHE A 40 0.32 21.00 -5.35
CA PHE A 40 -1.05 21.33 -4.94
C PHE A 40 -1.13 22.70 -4.27
N GLU A 41 -0.17 23.04 -3.41
CA GLU A 41 -0.07 24.36 -2.79
C GLU A 41 0.07 25.46 -3.86
N ALA A 42 0.94 25.27 -4.85
CA ALA A 42 1.13 26.24 -5.94
C ALA A 42 -0.12 26.42 -6.83
N LEU A 43 -1.03 25.45 -6.82
CA LEU A 43 -2.31 25.48 -7.55
C LEU A 43 -3.51 25.91 -6.66
N ASP A 44 -3.26 26.36 -5.44
CA ASP A 44 -4.29 26.70 -4.45
C ASP A 44 -5.31 25.55 -4.20
N LEU A 45 -4.84 24.31 -4.25
CA LEU A 45 -5.64 23.12 -4.00
C LEU A 45 -5.43 22.65 -2.54
N PRO A 46 -6.40 22.86 -1.64
CA PRO A 46 -6.26 22.46 -0.24
C PRO A 46 -6.21 20.93 -0.12
N VAL A 47 -5.23 20.43 0.62
CA VAL A 47 -5.06 19.00 0.92
C VAL A 47 -5.79 18.68 2.22
N GLN A 48 -6.65 17.68 2.17
CA GLN A 48 -7.45 17.22 3.31
C GLN A 48 -6.88 15.91 3.87
N THR A 49 -6.90 15.77 5.20
CA THR A 49 -6.59 14.51 5.86
C THR A 49 -7.80 13.57 5.80
N PRO A 50 -7.66 12.34 5.29
CA PRO A 50 -8.75 11.38 5.26
C PRO A 50 -9.16 10.96 6.67
N GLN A 51 -10.45 10.68 6.86
CA GLN A 51 -10.95 10.03 8.05
C GLN A 51 -10.70 8.52 7.97
N ASP A 52 -10.56 7.87 9.13
CA ASP A 52 -10.45 6.43 9.21
C ASP A 52 -11.81 5.75 8.96
N ALA A 53 -11.95 5.10 7.81
CA ALA A 53 -13.13 4.32 7.46
C ALA A 53 -13.06 2.87 7.99
N GLY A 54 -12.04 2.54 8.77
CA GLY A 54 -11.80 1.20 9.30
C GLY A 54 -11.26 0.21 8.26
N ALA A 55 -11.10 -1.04 8.69
CA ALA A 55 -10.55 -2.10 7.85
C ALA A 55 -11.54 -2.67 6.80
N GLY A 56 -12.83 -2.34 6.89
CA GLY A 56 -13.88 -2.89 6.03
C GLY A 56 -13.58 -2.75 4.54
N PRO A 57 -13.33 -1.54 4.01
CA PRO A 57 -13.03 -1.34 2.59
C PRO A 57 -11.79 -2.12 2.11
N ILE A 58 -10.78 -2.24 2.95
CA ILE A 58 -9.53 -2.95 2.65
C ILE A 58 -9.78 -4.46 2.60
N SER A 59 -10.48 -5.01 3.59
CA SER A 59 -10.80 -6.45 3.66
C SER A 59 -11.80 -6.92 2.61
N ALA A 60 -12.54 -6.01 1.98
CA ALA A 60 -13.38 -6.32 0.83
C ALA A 60 -12.56 -6.70 -0.43
N VAL A 61 -11.31 -6.26 -0.50
CA VAL A 61 -10.40 -6.49 -1.64
C VAL A 61 -9.31 -7.51 -1.29
N HIS A 62 -8.73 -7.42 -0.10
CA HIS A 62 -7.58 -8.22 0.31
C HIS A 62 -7.94 -9.37 1.25
N ASP A 63 -7.17 -10.47 1.16
CA ASP A 63 -7.30 -11.63 2.05
C ASP A 63 -6.88 -11.29 3.49
N LEU A 64 -7.65 -11.80 4.45
CA LEU A 64 -7.40 -11.53 5.86
C LEU A 64 -6.07 -12.08 6.37
N GLY A 65 -5.60 -13.21 5.83
CA GLY A 65 -4.29 -13.78 6.17
C GLY A 65 -3.16 -12.87 5.72
N TYR A 66 -3.28 -12.32 4.50
CA TYR A 66 -2.35 -11.33 3.96
C TYR A 66 -2.33 -10.04 4.79
N LEU A 67 -3.50 -9.50 5.15
CA LEU A 67 -3.57 -8.29 5.98
C LEU A 67 -2.93 -8.51 7.36
N ARG A 68 -3.16 -9.67 7.98
CA ARG A 68 -2.50 -10.04 9.24
C ARG A 68 -0.98 -10.15 9.09
N PHE A 69 -0.52 -10.70 7.97
CA PHE A 69 0.90 -10.73 7.67
C PHE A 69 1.47 -9.31 7.65
N LEU A 70 0.94 -8.39 6.85
CA LEU A 70 1.42 -7.01 6.77
C LEU A 70 1.44 -6.31 8.14
N GLN A 71 0.41 -6.52 8.97
CA GLN A 71 0.30 -5.93 10.31
C GLN A 71 1.38 -6.39 11.28
N HIS A 72 1.85 -7.63 11.14
CA HIS A 72 2.69 -8.26 12.16
C HIS A 72 4.05 -8.71 11.65
N ALA A 73 4.29 -8.63 10.34
CA ALA A 73 5.47 -9.18 9.70
C ALA A 73 6.77 -8.60 10.27
N HIS A 74 6.89 -7.28 10.31
CA HIS A 74 8.10 -6.62 10.81
C HIS A 74 8.41 -6.99 12.26
N ARG A 75 7.45 -6.90 13.17
CA ARG A 75 7.65 -7.28 14.58
C ARG A 75 8.05 -8.75 14.75
N ARG A 76 7.47 -9.66 13.95
CA ARG A 76 7.81 -11.09 14.01
C ARG A 76 9.17 -11.38 13.38
N TRP A 77 9.56 -10.62 12.39
CA TRP A 77 10.86 -10.71 11.74
C TRP A 77 11.98 -10.26 12.68
N THR A 78 11.85 -9.09 13.27
CA THR A 78 12.85 -8.56 14.21
C THR A 78 12.99 -9.41 15.48
N ALA A 79 11.93 -10.12 15.86
CA ALA A 79 11.99 -11.09 16.98
C ALA A 79 12.84 -12.35 16.70
N MET A 80 13.28 -12.57 15.44
CA MET A 80 14.19 -13.69 15.11
C MET A 80 15.65 -13.39 15.43
N GLY A 81 16.01 -12.12 15.64
CA GLY A 81 17.38 -11.71 15.97
C GLY A 81 18.03 -10.82 14.91
N GLU A 82 19.21 -10.30 15.23
CA GLU A 82 19.90 -9.27 14.44
C GLU A 82 20.42 -9.75 13.08
N ASP A 83 20.64 -11.05 12.91
CA ASP A 83 21.18 -11.63 11.66
C ASP A 83 20.21 -11.54 10.47
N TRP A 84 18.93 -11.15 10.71
CA TRP A 84 17.87 -11.12 9.69
C TRP A 84 17.65 -9.74 9.05
N GLY A 85 18.34 -8.71 9.50
CA GLY A 85 18.16 -7.33 9.03
C GLY A 85 16.85 -6.69 9.52
N ASP A 86 16.66 -5.43 9.16
CA ASP A 86 15.58 -4.57 9.71
C ASP A 86 14.27 -4.66 8.91
N GLU A 87 14.28 -5.27 7.74
CA GLU A 87 13.13 -5.31 6.83
C GLU A 87 12.82 -6.75 6.42
N VAL A 88 11.53 -7.08 6.41
CA VAL A 88 11.07 -8.39 5.94
C VAL A 88 11.27 -8.48 4.44
N MET A 89 12.09 -9.39 4.02
CA MET A 89 12.33 -9.70 2.61
C MET A 89 12.28 -11.20 2.39
N SER A 90 12.03 -11.63 1.17
CA SER A 90 12.12 -13.04 0.79
C SER A 90 12.98 -13.20 -0.46
N ASN A 91 13.76 -14.24 -0.49
CA ASN A 91 14.45 -14.73 -1.67
C ASN A 91 13.77 -15.96 -2.30
N ILE A 92 12.66 -16.38 -1.72
CA ILE A 92 11.81 -17.48 -2.19
C ILE A 92 10.39 -16.93 -2.35
N PHE A 93 9.76 -17.24 -3.48
CA PHE A 93 8.42 -16.75 -3.79
C PHE A 93 7.50 -17.94 -4.09
N VAL A 94 6.60 -18.23 -3.16
CA VAL A 94 5.66 -19.36 -3.24
C VAL A 94 4.34 -18.88 -3.82
N ARG A 95 3.93 -19.45 -4.94
CA ARG A 95 2.67 -19.09 -5.63
C ARG A 95 1.47 -19.89 -5.16
N GLU A 96 1.69 -21.12 -4.72
CA GLU A 96 0.64 -22.00 -4.26
C GLU A 96 0.47 -21.95 -2.74
N PRO A 97 -0.76 -21.97 -2.20
CA PRO A 97 -1.00 -22.11 -0.78
C PRO A 97 -0.32 -23.36 -0.23
N ASN A 98 0.41 -23.23 0.86
CA ASN A 98 1.04 -24.35 1.52
C ASN A 98 0.75 -24.33 3.03
N ALA A 99 1.03 -25.46 3.69
CA ALA A 99 0.84 -25.61 5.13
C ALA A 99 2.03 -25.07 5.97
N LEU A 100 3.03 -24.48 5.34
CA LEU A 100 4.18 -23.93 6.04
C LEU A 100 3.75 -22.76 6.93
N ARG A 101 4.33 -22.71 8.11
CA ARG A 101 4.03 -21.69 9.13
C ARG A 101 5.32 -20.97 9.52
N GLY A 102 5.15 -19.79 10.09
CA GLY A 102 6.26 -18.93 10.49
C GLY A 102 6.53 -17.80 9.52
N ILE A 103 7.23 -16.78 10.02
CA ILE A 103 7.42 -15.52 9.27
C ILE A 103 8.14 -15.70 7.94
N LEU A 104 9.10 -16.62 7.85
CA LEU A 104 9.82 -16.90 6.60
C LEU A 104 8.90 -17.48 5.52
N ALA A 105 8.05 -18.44 5.90
CA ALA A 105 7.10 -19.03 4.97
C ALA A 105 6.00 -18.06 4.55
N GLU A 106 5.55 -17.20 5.46
CA GLU A 106 4.58 -16.16 5.16
C GLU A 106 5.18 -15.07 4.26
N ALA A 107 6.43 -14.66 4.50
CA ALA A 107 7.14 -13.75 3.61
C ALA A 107 7.28 -14.35 2.20
N ALA A 108 7.66 -15.62 2.07
CA ALA A 108 7.74 -16.33 0.80
C ALA A 108 6.39 -16.39 0.05
N ARG A 109 5.27 -16.44 0.78
CA ARG A 109 3.93 -16.50 0.22
C ARG A 109 3.37 -15.13 -0.15
N TYR A 110 3.50 -14.15 0.76
CA TYR A 110 2.79 -12.87 0.66
C TYR A 110 3.60 -11.74 0.00
N LEU A 111 4.88 -11.99 -0.29
CA LEU A 111 5.71 -11.12 -1.14
C LEU A 111 5.85 -11.77 -2.51
N ALA A 112 5.33 -11.12 -3.56
CA ALA A 112 5.34 -11.68 -4.92
C ALA A 112 6.69 -11.49 -5.62
N ASP A 113 7.51 -10.56 -5.14
CA ASP A 113 8.83 -10.24 -5.66
C ASP A 113 9.71 -9.57 -4.59
N GLY A 114 10.93 -9.25 -4.93
CA GLY A 114 11.91 -8.63 -4.02
C GLY A 114 11.79 -7.12 -3.87
N SER A 115 10.75 -6.49 -4.42
CA SER A 115 10.62 -5.02 -4.42
C SER A 115 9.73 -4.46 -3.31
N CYS A 116 9.20 -5.32 -2.44
CA CYS A 116 8.29 -4.92 -1.36
C CYS A 116 8.85 -5.29 0.02
N PRO A 117 9.96 -4.72 0.47
CA PRO A 117 10.43 -4.93 1.84
C PRO A 117 9.41 -4.37 2.84
N VAL A 118 9.14 -5.12 3.93
CA VAL A 118 8.20 -4.68 4.97
C VAL A 118 8.97 -4.21 6.19
N GLY A 119 9.07 -2.90 6.35
CA GLY A 119 9.66 -2.23 7.50
C GLY A 119 8.63 -1.90 8.59
N GLU A 120 9.09 -1.25 9.65
CA GLU A 120 8.30 -0.90 10.84
C GLU A 120 7.00 -0.15 10.50
N HIS A 121 7.09 0.80 9.58
CA HIS A 121 5.98 1.71 9.26
C HIS A 121 5.23 1.34 7.98
N THR A 122 5.60 0.25 7.32
CA THR A 122 5.01 -0.15 6.04
C THR A 122 3.51 -0.38 6.14
N TRP A 123 3.06 -1.11 7.16
CA TRP A 123 1.63 -1.35 7.35
C TRP A 123 0.85 -0.05 7.58
N GLU A 124 1.33 0.81 8.49
CA GLU A 124 0.67 2.07 8.79
C GLU A 124 0.55 2.97 7.56
N ALA A 125 1.64 3.10 6.81
CA ALA A 125 1.65 3.89 5.58
C ALA A 125 0.72 3.32 4.50
N ALA A 126 0.75 2.00 4.27
CA ALA A 126 -0.14 1.35 3.31
C ALA A 126 -1.61 1.47 3.74
N TYR A 127 -1.91 1.33 5.03
CA TYR A 127 -3.25 1.52 5.57
C TYR A 127 -3.78 2.92 5.27
N TRP A 128 -3.01 3.96 5.59
CA TRP A 128 -3.42 5.34 5.34
C TRP A 128 -3.42 5.71 3.86
N SER A 129 -2.58 5.08 3.04
CA SER A 129 -2.69 5.17 1.57
C SER A 129 -4.04 4.64 1.07
N ALA A 130 -4.47 3.50 1.59
CA ALA A 130 -5.79 2.94 1.27
C ALA A 130 -6.94 3.82 1.79
N GLN A 131 -6.86 4.36 3.02
CA GLN A 131 -7.85 5.29 3.57
C GLN A 131 -7.94 6.58 2.74
N THR A 132 -6.83 7.04 2.19
CA THR A 132 -6.79 8.19 1.27
C THR A 132 -7.58 7.91 -0.01
N ALA A 133 -7.45 6.71 -0.57
CA ALA A 133 -8.22 6.28 -1.73
C ALA A 133 -9.73 6.13 -1.40
N VAL A 134 -10.06 5.62 -0.20
CA VAL A 134 -11.45 5.54 0.28
C VAL A 134 -12.06 6.93 0.43
N ALA A 135 -11.35 7.89 1.01
CA ALA A 135 -11.83 9.26 1.16
C ALA A 135 -12.12 9.93 -0.19
N ALA A 136 -11.25 9.73 -1.19
CA ALA A 136 -11.50 10.21 -2.54
C ALA A 136 -12.74 9.56 -3.18
N ALA A 137 -12.93 8.24 -2.98
CA ALA A 137 -14.15 7.56 -3.44
C ALA A 137 -15.40 8.09 -2.74
N ASP A 138 -15.36 8.32 -1.43
CA ASP A 138 -16.48 8.87 -0.65
C ASP A 138 -16.83 10.29 -1.08
N ALA A 139 -15.87 11.12 -1.47
CA ALA A 139 -16.11 12.43 -2.05
C ALA A 139 -16.96 12.32 -3.33
N LEU A 140 -16.70 11.35 -4.19
CA LEU A 140 -17.51 11.10 -5.39
C LEU A 140 -18.91 10.59 -5.05
N LEU A 141 -19.04 9.72 -4.04
CA LEU A 141 -20.33 9.23 -3.57
C LEU A 141 -21.21 10.34 -2.99
N THR A 142 -20.62 11.39 -2.42
CA THR A 142 -21.31 12.57 -1.87
C THR A 142 -21.57 13.66 -2.90
N GLY A 143 -21.23 13.43 -4.19
CA GLY A 143 -21.62 14.30 -5.30
C GLY A 143 -20.51 15.15 -5.89
N ASN A 144 -19.27 15.03 -5.41
CA ASN A 144 -18.13 15.65 -6.09
C ASN A 144 -17.94 14.99 -7.46
N ARG A 145 -17.48 15.77 -8.44
CA ARG A 145 -17.25 15.28 -9.81
C ARG A 145 -15.86 14.66 -9.98
N GLU A 146 -14.93 15.06 -9.13
CA GLU A 146 -13.53 14.65 -9.16
C GLU A 146 -12.91 14.74 -7.77
N ALA A 147 -11.96 13.84 -7.51
CA ALA A 147 -11.14 13.82 -6.30
C ALA A 147 -9.76 13.25 -6.64
N PHE A 148 -8.75 13.66 -5.91
CA PHE A 148 -7.39 13.15 -6.01
C PHE A 148 -6.95 12.50 -4.71
N ALA A 149 -6.51 11.25 -4.77
CA ALA A 149 -5.89 10.54 -3.66
C ALA A 149 -4.38 10.46 -3.88
N LEU A 150 -3.60 11.21 -3.10
CA LEU A 150 -2.14 11.08 -3.12
C LEU A 150 -1.78 9.85 -2.27
N CYS A 151 -1.58 8.72 -2.94
CA CYS A 151 -1.36 7.42 -2.34
C CYS A 151 0.12 7.04 -2.38
N ARG A 152 0.72 6.86 -1.19
CA ARG A 152 2.06 6.32 -0.99
C ARG A 152 2.07 5.40 0.25
N PRO A 153 2.55 4.13 0.13
CA PRO A 153 3.01 3.45 -1.08
C PRO A 153 1.93 3.31 -2.16
N PRO A 154 2.33 3.06 -3.44
CA PRO A 154 1.42 2.81 -4.53
C PRO A 154 0.66 1.48 -4.35
N GLY A 155 -0.26 1.14 -5.29
CA GLY A 155 -1.16 0.02 -5.05
C GLY A 155 -1.43 -0.92 -6.23
N HIS A 156 -1.19 -0.52 -7.46
CA HIS A 156 -1.71 -1.21 -8.65
C HIS A 156 -1.12 -2.61 -8.88
N HIS A 157 0.11 -2.87 -8.44
CA HIS A 157 0.70 -4.20 -8.50
C HIS A 157 0.26 -5.14 -7.35
N ALA A 158 -0.31 -4.60 -6.26
CA ALA A 158 -0.75 -5.42 -5.14
C ALA A 158 -1.87 -6.37 -5.57
N ARG A 159 -1.71 -7.65 -5.24
CA ARG A 159 -2.70 -8.69 -5.47
C ARG A 159 -3.64 -8.82 -4.27
N ARG A 160 -4.68 -9.64 -4.42
CA ARG A 160 -5.58 -9.95 -3.31
C ARG A 160 -4.83 -10.42 -2.05
N ASP A 161 -3.77 -11.18 -2.22
CA ASP A 161 -3.03 -11.86 -1.17
C ASP A 161 -1.51 -11.75 -1.29
N ALA A 162 -0.99 -10.75 -2.01
CA ALA A 162 0.45 -10.54 -2.08
C ALA A 162 0.83 -9.10 -2.43
N ALA A 163 1.93 -8.62 -1.83
CA ALA A 163 2.63 -7.41 -2.22
C ALA A 163 3.54 -7.66 -3.42
N GLY A 164 3.73 -6.66 -4.27
CA GLY A 164 4.63 -6.70 -5.42
C GLY A 164 4.83 -5.32 -6.03
N GLY A 165 5.95 -5.06 -6.72
CA GLY A 165 6.19 -3.81 -7.42
C GLY A 165 6.06 -2.56 -6.55
N PHE A 166 6.60 -2.54 -5.34
CA PHE A 166 6.46 -1.47 -4.32
C PHE A 166 5.05 -1.29 -3.75
N CYS A 167 4.07 -2.11 -4.15
CA CYS A 167 2.68 -1.99 -3.78
C CYS A 167 2.29 -3.01 -2.71
N TYR A 168 1.58 -2.55 -1.68
CA TYR A 168 1.14 -3.41 -0.56
C TYR A 168 -0.38 -3.57 -0.52
N LEU A 169 -1.16 -2.52 -0.69
CA LEU A 169 -2.61 -2.55 -0.80
C LEU A 169 -3.04 -1.94 -2.13
N ASN A 170 -4.02 -2.53 -2.80
CA ASN A 170 -4.47 -2.06 -4.10
C ASN A 170 -5.46 -0.91 -3.95
N ASN A 171 -4.93 0.31 -3.83
CA ASN A 171 -5.68 1.53 -3.59
C ASN A 171 -6.77 1.77 -4.64
N ALA A 172 -6.47 1.53 -5.92
CA ALA A 172 -7.41 1.68 -7.02
C ALA A 172 -8.57 0.67 -6.93
N ALA A 173 -8.26 -0.60 -6.63
CA ALA A 173 -9.28 -1.62 -6.45
C ALA A 173 -10.15 -1.36 -5.21
N ILE A 174 -9.57 -0.86 -4.11
CA ILE A 174 -10.30 -0.49 -2.88
C ILE A 174 -11.27 0.67 -3.17
N ALA A 175 -10.80 1.72 -3.85
CA ALA A 175 -11.66 2.83 -4.27
C ALA A 175 -12.77 2.37 -5.23
N ALA A 176 -12.43 1.55 -6.23
CA ALA A 176 -13.41 0.99 -7.15
C ALA A 176 -14.45 0.14 -6.42
N GLN A 177 -14.03 -0.75 -5.52
CA GLN A 177 -14.94 -1.55 -4.70
C GLN A 177 -15.87 -0.65 -3.85
N ARG A 178 -15.36 0.42 -3.28
CA ARG A 178 -16.17 1.38 -2.52
C ARG A 178 -17.25 2.04 -3.39
N LEU A 179 -16.90 2.42 -4.61
CA LEU A 179 -17.80 3.07 -5.57
C LEU A 179 -18.91 2.14 -6.09
N THR A 180 -18.75 0.80 -6.04
CA THR A 180 -19.79 -0.14 -6.48
C THR A 180 -21.08 -0.03 -5.66
N SER A 181 -21.04 0.57 -4.46
CA SER A 181 -22.24 0.85 -3.66
C SER A 181 -23.26 1.76 -4.38
N ARG A 182 -22.81 2.56 -5.34
CA ARG A 182 -23.65 3.49 -6.10
C ARG A 182 -23.59 3.29 -7.61
N TYR A 183 -22.44 2.89 -8.13
CA TYR A 183 -22.21 2.79 -9.58
C TYR A 183 -22.06 1.33 -9.99
N PRO A 184 -22.92 0.81 -10.90
CA PRO A 184 -22.91 -0.60 -11.29
C PRO A 184 -21.72 -0.98 -12.19
N ARG A 185 -21.06 0.01 -12.78
CA ARG A 185 -19.87 -0.18 -13.65
C ARG A 185 -18.83 0.87 -13.34
N ILE A 186 -17.59 0.41 -13.12
CA ILE A 186 -16.44 1.25 -12.82
C ILE A 186 -15.31 0.79 -13.75
N ALA A 187 -14.61 1.74 -14.34
CA ALA A 187 -13.41 1.49 -15.10
C ALA A 187 -12.19 1.98 -14.31
N ILE A 188 -11.13 1.22 -14.34
CA ILE A 188 -9.79 1.62 -13.87
C ILE A 188 -8.93 1.77 -15.10
N LEU A 189 -8.31 2.93 -15.28
CA LEU A 189 -7.30 3.17 -16.28
C LEU A 189 -5.95 3.27 -15.57
N ASP A 190 -5.05 2.36 -15.91
CA ASP A 190 -3.67 2.36 -15.43
C ASP A 190 -2.75 2.86 -16.54
N THR A 191 -1.91 3.82 -16.21
CA THR A 191 -1.04 4.52 -17.18
C THR A 191 0.45 4.35 -16.84
N ASP A 192 0.78 3.49 -15.88
CA ASP A 192 2.17 3.21 -15.50
C ASP A 192 2.85 2.19 -16.42
#